data_f966021202b69d8cd007078dce4bd3c5
#
_entry.id   f966021202b69d8cd007078dce4bd3c5
#
_cell.length_a   1.000
_cell.length_b   1.000
_cell.length_c   1.000
_cell.angle_alpha   90.00
_cell.angle_beta   90.00
_cell.angle_gamma   90.00
#
_symmetry.space_group_name_H-M   'P 1'
#
loop_
_entity.id
_entity.type
_entity.pdbx_description
1 polymer ?
#
loop_
_entity_poly.entity_id
_entity_poly.type
_entity_poly.pdbx_seq_one_letter_code
_entity_poly.pdbx_strand_id
1 'polypeptide(L)'
;SVYRKYIDYYINACLRTDEVTAKKDFKVTKEDIQHLYDFGNRSGFTDGYYKRHNGREMITLDKPSHTKGNEALWEEIKEQYVRSEKKEKINGILRLKKDCPAKLEVALNDIRTSVDGDVVQAALKQPLAEEKVAASIKKTGNTPYEFAELDIDMDDDIFLPVQALNVLRRNALERLSEALTAPMRRREASH
;
A
#
# COMPACT_ATOMS: atom_id res chain seq x y z
N SER A 1 14.87 -6.43 8.86
CA SER A 1 14.60 -7.18 10.10
C SER A 1 15.92 -7.60 10.77
N VAL A 2 15.92 -7.72 12.11
CA VAL A 2 17.12 -8.09 12.87
C VAL A 2 17.66 -9.46 12.44
N TYR A 3 16.80 -10.42 12.22
CA TYR A 3 17.20 -11.74 11.71
C TYR A 3 17.96 -11.66 10.40
N ARG A 4 17.45 -10.90 9.43
CA ARG A 4 18.09 -10.76 8.13
C ARG A 4 19.47 -10.12 8.22
N LYS A 5 19.62 -9.10 9.06
CA LYS A 5 20.92 -8.45 9.35
C LYS A 5 21.96 -9.50 9.77
N TYR A 6 21.63 -10.39 10.69
CA TYR A 6 22.56 -11.37 11.21
C TYR A 6 22.79 -12.56 10.29
N ILE A 7 21.79 -12.96 9.52
CA ILE A 7 21.94 -13.98 8.48
C ILE A 7 22.94 -13.47 7.43
N ASP A 8 22.75 -12.27 6.92
CA ASP A 8 23.65 -11.69 5.92
C ASP A 8 25.06 -11.47 6.48
N TYR A 9 25.17 -11.03 7.75
CA TYR A 9 26.46 -10.89 8.42
C TYR A 9 27.19 -12.23 8.50
N TYR A 10 26.52 -13.31 8.94
CA TYR A 10 27.13 -14.63 9.05
C TYR A 10 27.54 -15.21 7.69
N ILE A 11 26.66 -15.10 6.68
CA ILE A 11 26.97 -15.56 5.31
C ILE A 11 28.22 -14.83 4.78
N ASN A 12 28.27 -13.50 4.93
CA ASN A 12 29.42 -12.71 4.49
C ASN A 12 30.71 -13.04 5.26
N ALA A 13 30.61 -13.39 6.55
CA ALA A 13 31.76 -13.85 7.31
C ALA A 13 32.27 -15.20 6.78
N CYS A 14 31.39 -16.17 6.53
CA CYS A 14 31.75 -17.48 5.95
C CYS A 14 32.34 -17.39 4.53
N LEU A 15 31.95 -16.37 3.75
CA LEU A 15 32.52 -16.14 2.42
C LEU A 15 33.94 -15.55 2.46
N ARG A 16 34.32 -14.91 3.58
CA ARG A 16 35.62 -14.25 3.76
C ARG A 16 36.63 -15.07 4.55
N THR A 17 36.14 -15.96 5.41
CA THR A 17 36.96 -16.81 6.29
C THR A 17 36.43 -18.23 6.30
N ASP A 18 37.12 -19.15 6.99
CA ASP A 18 36.57 -20.47 7.26
C ASP A 18 35.39 -20.43 8.24
N GLU A 19 34.55 -21.47 8.21
CA GLU A 19 33.34 -21.55 9.04
C GLU A 19 33.65 -21.54 10.55
N VAL A 20 34.77 -22.11 10.98
CA VAL A 20 35.15 -22.17 12.39
C VAL A 20 35.47 -20.79 12.91
N THR A 21 36.23 -20.02 12.14
CA THR A 21 36.57 -18.63 12.46
C THR A 21 35.32 -17.74 12.41
N ALA A 22 34.47 -17.88 11.38
CA ALA A 22 33.22 -17.16 11.28
C ALA A 22 32.30 -17.39 12.47
N LYS A 23 32.15 -18.63 12.94
CA LYS A 23 31.37 -18.96 14.17
C LYS A 23 31.96 -18.35 15.43
N LYS A 24 33.28 -18.34 15.58
CA LYS A 24 33.95 -17.80 16.75
C LYS A 24 33.79 -16.27 16.85
N ASP A 25 33.82 -15.60 15.71
CA ASP A 25 33.75 -14.14 15.64
C ASP A 25 32.32 -13.62 15.57
N PHE A 26 31.35 -14.50 15.32
CA PHE A 26 29.94 -14.13 15.22
C PHE A 26 29.38 -13.70 16.59
N LYS A 27 28.96 -12.45 16.69
CA LYS A 27 28.40 -11.88 17.91
C LYS A 27 27.13 -11.12 17.61
N VAL A 28 26.10 -11.39 18.43
CA VAL A 28 24.84 -10.64 18.44
C VAL A 28 24.87 -9.65 19.58
N THR A 29 24.50 -8.41 19.35
CA THR A 29 24.44 -7.39 20.41
C THR A 29 23.32 -7.68 21.41
N LYS A 30 23.45 -7.20 22.65
CA LYS A 30 22.41 -7.39 23.68
C LYS A 30 21.12 -6.66 23.30
N GLU A 31 21.24 -5.51 22.68
CA GLU A 31 20.12 -4.71 22.20
C GLU A 31 19.33 -5.45 21.13
N ASP A 32 20.02 -6.05 20.16
CA ASP A 32 19.36 -6.83 19.11
C ASP A 32 18.71 -8.12 19.66
N ILE A 33 19.33 -8.76 20.65
CA ILE A 33 18.72 -9.89 21.37
C ILE A 33 17.43 -9.43 22.07
N GLN A 34 17.49 -8.31 22.81
CA GLN A 34 16.31 -7.77 23.48
C GLN A 34 15.22 -7.43 22.49
N HIS A 35 15.58 -6.82 21.36
CA HIS A 35 14.62 -6.51 20.29
C HIS A 35 13.93 -7.76 19.73
N LEU A 36 14.66 -8.88 19.58
CA LEU A 36 14.07 -10.15 19.17
C LEU A 36 13.12 -10.74 20.22
N TYR A 37 13.44 -10.56 21.51
CA TYR A 37 12.54 -10.96 22.61
C TYR A 37 11.27 -10.13 22.62
N ASP A 38 11.36 -8.82 22.41
CA ASP A 38 10.22 -7.91 22.42
C ASP A 38 9.27 -8.13 21.24
N PHE A 39 9.81 -8.64 20.13
CA PHE A 39 9.04 -8.74 18.88
C PHE A 39 8.03 -9.90 18.84
N GLY A 40 8.14 -10.90 19.65
CA GLY A 40 7.16 -11.99 19.55
C GLY A 40 7.43 -13.19 20.45
N ASN A 41 8.33 -13.03 21.37
CA ASN A 41 8.73 -14.14 22.20
C ASN A 41 7.99 -14.15 23.53
N ARG A 42 7.33 -15.25 23.84
CA ARG A 42 6.57 -15.41 25.07
C ARG A 42 7.43 -15.83 26.27
N SER A 43 8.45 -16.65 26.06
CA SER A 43 9.23 -17.26 27.16
C SER A 43 10.69 -17.55 26.83
N GLY A 44 11.21 -17.02 25.75
CA GLY A 44 12.59 -17.26 25.32
C GLY A 44 12.69 -18.06 24.02
N PHE A 45 13.91 -18.23 23.54
CA PHE A 45 14.19 -19.03 22.35
C PHE A 45 14.49 -20.47 22.76
N THR A 46 14.12 -21.41 21.89
CA THR A 46 14.45 -22.83 22.04
C THR A 46 15.23 -23.30 20.82
N ASP A 47 16.19 -24.17 21.05
CA ASP A 47 16.93 -24.87 20.00
C ASP A 47 16.53 -26.35 19.89
N GLY A 48 15.53 -26.76 20.65
CA GLY A 48 15.06 -28.14 20.69
C GLY A 48 14.71 -28.73 19.33
N TYR A 49 14.10 -27.92 18.45
CA TYR A 49 13.76 -28.35 17.10
C TYR A 49 14.98 -28.64 16.21
N TYR A 50 16.09 -27.93 16.43
CA TYR A 50 17.33 -28.15 15.70
C TYR A 50 18.11 -29.38 16.22
N LYS A 51 17.95 -29.71 17.49
CA LYS A 51 18.67 -30.82 18.14
C LYS A 51 17.95 -32.16 17.96
N ARG A 52 16.60 -32.13 18.01
CA ARG A 52 15.78 -33.34 17.88
C ARG A 52 14.47 -33.06 17.16
N HIS A 53 14.15 -33.89 16.22
CA HIS A 53 12.83 -33.87 15.58
C HIS A 53 11.78 -34.44 16.55
N ASN A 54 10.76 -33.62 16.89
CA ASN A 54 9.68 -34.00 17.83
C ASN A 54 10.16 -34.48 19.21
N GLY A 55 11.22 -33.87 19.74
CA GLY A 55 11.72 -34.18 21.07
C GLY A 55 10.89 -33.57 22.20
N ARG A 56 11.06 -34.13 23.42
CA ARG A 56 10.41 -33.63 24.65
C ARG A 56 10.79 -32.18 24.95
N GLU A 57 11.92 -31.73 24.45
CA GLU A 57 12.44 -30.36 24.56
C GLU A 57 11.59 -29.31 23.85
N MET A 58 10.66 -29.77 22.96
CA MET A 58 9.68 -28.90 22.29
C MET A 58 8.50 -28.53 23.19
N ILE A 59 8.32 -29.21 24.32
CA ILE A 59 7.20 -29.03 25.22
C ILE A 59 7.74 -28.51 26.56
N THR A 60 7.26 -27.35 26.98
CA THR A 60 7.48 -26.89 28.36
C THR A 60 6.26 -27.20 29.22
N LEU A 61 6.48 -27.71 30.42
CA LEU A 61 5.45 -27.91 31.46
C LEU A 61 5.39 -26.70 32.38
N ASP A 62 6.36 -25.81 32.30
CA ASP A 62 6.39 -24.59 33.07
C ASP A 62 5.40 -23.57 32.50
N LYS A 63 4.73 -22.83 33.37
CA LYS A 63 3.86 -21.73 32.96
C LYS A 63 4.72 -20.67 32.26
N PRO A 64 4.45 -20.34 30.99
CA PRO A 64 5.25 -19.35 30.28
C PRO A 64 5.17 -18.00 31.01
N SER A 65 6.32 -17.39 31.24
CA SER A 65 6.37 -16.00 31.69
C SER A 65 5.81 -15.14 30.56
N HIS A 66 4.66 -14.53 30.76
CA HIS A 66 4.13 -13.55 29.82
C HIS A 66 5.04 -12.33 29.87
N THR A 67 5.92 -12.19 28.91
CA THR A 67 6.50 -10.90 28.62
C THR A 67 5.39 -10.04 28.01
N LYS A 68 5.17 -8.87 28.59
CA LYS A 68 4.34 -7.85 27.93
C LYS A 68 4.99 -7.59 26.57
N GLY A 69 4.25 -7.79 25.51
CA GLY A 69 4.73 -7.44 24.17
C GLY A 69 5.12 -5.95 24.12
N ASN A 70 5.94 -5.57 23.16
CA ASN A 70 6.26 -4.17 22.93
C ASN A 70 5.01 -3.45 22.41
N GLU A 71 4.18 -2.92 23.34
CA GLU A 71 2.92 -2.23 23.00
C GLU A 71 3.18 -1.02 22.11
N ALA A 72 4.29 -0.31 22.30
CA ALA A 72 4.66 0.83 21.47
C ALA A 72 4.92 0.41 20.01
N LEU A 73 5.66 -0.67 19.79
CA LEU A 73 5.90 -1.22 18.46
C LEU A 73 4.60 -1.71 17.81
N TRP A 74 3.70 -2.33 18.58
CA TRP A 74 2.40 -2.77 18.08
C TRP A 74 1.51 -1.60 17.67
N GLU A 75 1.49 -0.50 18.42
CA GLU A 75 0.76 0.70 18.04
C GLU A 75 1.38 1.38 16.81
N GLU A 76 2.71 1.43 16.70
CA GLU A 76 3.40 1.93 15.51
C GLU A 76 3.03 1.10 14.26
N ILE A 77 3.07 -0.23 14.36
CA ILE A 77 2.71 -1.13 13.27
C ILE A 77 1.23 -0.97 12.89
N LYS A 78 0.33 -0.87 13.89
CA LYS A 78 -1.09 -0.62 13.61
C LYS A 78 -1.30 0.72 12.91
N GLU A 79 -0.64 1.78 13.36
CA GLU A 79 -0.75 3.10 12.72
C GLU A 79 -0.22 3.05 11.29
N GLN A 80 0.94 2.41 11.08
CA GLN A 80 1.59 2.37 9.79
C GLN A 80 0.89 1.46 8.76
N TYR A 81 0.30 0.33 9.18
CA TYR A 81 -0.17 -0.73 8.28
C TYR A 81 -1.66 -1.04 8.38
N VAL A 82 -2.32 -0.68 9.48
CA VAL A 82 -3.74 -0.98 9.69
C VAL A 82 -4.60 0.28 9.60
N ARG A 83 -4.16 1.37 10.25
CA ARG A 83 -4.91 2.63 10.27
C ARG A 83 -4.56 3.56 9.11
N SER A 84 -3.33 3.50 8.60
CA SER A 84 -2.98 4.26 7.41
C SER A 84 -3.53 3.58 6.16
N GLU A 85 -4.49 4.20 5.51
CA GLU A 85 -4.92 3.81 4.18
C GLU A 85 -3.79 4.21 3.20
N LYS A 86 -2.96 3.24 2.81
CA LYS A 86 -2.01 3.46 1.71
C LYS A 86 -2.78 3.58 0.42
N LYS A 87 -2.78 4.78 -0.14
CA LYS A 87 -3.39 5.03 -1.45
C LYS A 87 -2.32 5.06 -2.53
N GLU A 88 -2.64 4.45 -3.66
CA GLU A 88 -1.84 4.51 -4.86
C GLU A 88 -1.96 5.90 -5.49
N LYS A 89 -0.83 6.49 -5.85
CA LYS A 89 -0.77 7.81 -6.46
C LYS A 89 -1.03 7.73 -7.95
N ILE A 90 -2.12 8.36 -8.38
CA ILE A 90 -2.53 8.41 -9.78
C ILE A 90 -2.38 9.83 -10.34
N ASN A 91 -2.17 9.92 -11.65
CA ASN A 91 -2.23 11.18 -12.39
C ASN A 91 -3.54 11.27 -13.14
N GLY A 92 -4.08 12.47 -13.25
CA GLY A 92 -5.33 12.73 -13.96
C GLY A 92 -5.25 13.90 -14.92
N ILE A 93 -6.01 13.81 -16.01
CA ILE A 93 -6.25 14.91 -16.93
C ILE A 93 -7.76 15.03 -17.12
N LEU A 94 -8.32 16.16 -16.71
CA LEU A 94 -9.73 16.48 -16.86
C LEU A 94 -9.91 17.49 -17.99
N ARG A 95 -10.76 17.16 -18.96
CA ARG A 95 -11.12 18.10 -20.04
C ARG A 95 -12.59 18.45 -19.96
N LEU A 96 -12.87 19.74 -19.86
CA LEU A 96 -14.22 20.31 -19.81
C LEU A 96 -14.36 21.37 -20.92
N LYS A 97 -14.77 20.92 -22.10
CA LYS A 97 -14.97 21.79 -23.25
C LYS A 97 -16.45 22.00 -23.51
N LYS A 98 -16.85 23.23 -23.78
CA LYS A 98 -18.23 23.59 -24.06
C LYS A 98 -18.80 22.72 -25.18
N ASP A 99 -20.04 22.28 -25.02
CA ASP A 99 -20.79 21.43 -25.97
C ASP A 99 -20.13 20.07 -26.25
N CYS A 100 -19.10 19.69 -25.48
CA CYS A 100 -18.44 18.38 -25.55
C CYS A 100 -18.71 17.57 -24.30
N PRO A 101 -18.64 16.24 -24.37
CA PRO A 101 -18.64 15.40 -23.16
C PRO A 101 -17.46 15.73 -22.25
N ALA A 102 -17.70 15.86 -20.96
CA ALA A 102 -16.64 15.94 -19.95
C ALA A 102 -15.80 14.67 -20.00
N LYS A 103 -14.48 14.80 -20.03
CA LYS A 103 -13.57 13.66 -20.15
C LYS A 103 -12.56 13.64 -19.03
N LEU A 104 -12.49 12.51 -18.31
CA LEU A 104 -11.47 12.28 -17.30
C LEU A 104 -10.58 11.10 -17.71
N GLU A 105 -9.31 11.39 -17.85
CA GLU A 105 -8.26 10.41 -18.05
C GLU A 105 -7.50 10.20 -16.75
N VAL A 106 -7.27 8.95 -16.37
CA VAL A 106 -6.50 8.58 -15.16
C VAL A 106 -5.44 7.57 -15.51
N ALA A 107 -4.28 7.72 -14.89
CA ALA A 107 -3.13 6.86 -15.13
C ALA A 107 -2.47 6.42 -13.84
N LEU A 108 -2.09 5.14 -13.80
CA LEU A 108 -1.25 4.54 -12.77
C LEU A 108 -0.18 3.68 -13.44
N ASN A 109 1.08 4.04 -13.26
CA ASN A 109 2.21 3.43 -13.97
C ASN A 109 1.97 3.47 -15.51
N ASP A 110 2.03 2.32 -16.17
CA ASP A 110 1.84 2.19 -17.61
C ASP A 110 0.36 2.04 -18.03
N ILE A 111 -0.55 1.92 -17.06
CA ILE A 111 -1.99 1.75 -17.34
C ILE A 111 -2.66 3.11 -17.34
N ARG A 112 -3.33 3.38 -18.47
CA ARG A 112 -4.08 4.61 -18.70
C ARG A 112 -5.50 4.28 -19.13
N THR A 113 -6.48 4.92 -18.52
CA THR A 113 -7.90 4.77 -18.86
C THR A 113 -8.57 6.12 -18.99
N SER A 114 -9.62 6.20 -19.78
CA SER A 114 -10.38 7.41 -19.95
C SER A 114 -11.88 7.12 -19.96
N VAL A 115 -12.66 8.06 -19.42
CA VAL A 115 -14.13 7.97 -19.34
C VAL A 115 -14.72 9.29 -19.77
N ASP A 116 -15.77 9.21 -20.58
CA ASP A 116 -16.59 10.34 -20.97
C ASP A 116 -17.81 10.43 -20.03
N GLY A 117 -18.17 11.65 -19.67
CA GLY A 117 -19.33 11.99 -18.82
C GLY A 117 -20.37 12.80 -19.56
N ASP A 118 -21.16 13.55 -18.80
CA ASP A 118 -22.19 14.43 -19.33
C ASP A 118 -21.61 15.56 -20.19
N VAL A 119 -22.43 16.08 -21.12
CA VAL A 119 -22.05 17.20 -21.97
C VAL A 119 -21.93 18.47 -21.14
N VAL A 120 -20.83 19.16 -21.28
CA VAL A 120 -20.55 20.45 -20.62
C VAL A 120 -21.37 21.54 -21.29
N GLN A 121 -22.14 22.27 -20.52
CA GLN A 121 -23.03 23.33 -21.00
C GLN A 121 -22.43 24.72 -20.81
N ALA A 122 -22.94 25.71 -21.48
CA ALA A 122 -22.63 27.09 -21.19
C ALA A 122 -23.25 27.51 -19.85
N ALA A 123 -22.53 28.28 -19.04
CA ALA A 123 -23.04 28.81 -17.80
C ALA A 123 -24.07 29.91 -18.06
N LEU A 124 -25.27 29.76 -17.48
CA LEU A 124 -26.33 30.77 -17.60
C LEU A 124 -26.24 31.86 -16.51
N LYS A 125 -25.74 31.54 -15.33
CA LYS A 125 -25.70 32.46 -14.19
C LYS A 125 -24.34 32.47 -13.48
N GLN A 126 -23.79 31.33 -13.16
CA GLN A 126 -22.53 31.22 -12.42
C GLN A 126 -21.64 30.19 -13.10
N PRO A 127 -20.47 30.63 -13.59
CA PRO A 127 -19.48 29.71 -14.14
C PRO A 127 -18.96 28.72 -13.11
N LEU A 128 -18.52 27.59 -13.58
CA LEU A 128 -17.90 26.55 -12.76
C LEU A 128 -16.47 27.00 -12.40
N ALA A 129 -16.16 27.13 -11.12
CA ALA A 129 -14.83 27.50 -10.66
C ALA A 129 -13.90 26.29 -10.67
N GLU A 130 -12.68 26.46 -11.17
CA GLU A 130 -11.68 25.41 -11.29
C GLU A 130 -11.36 24.76 -9.93
N GLU A 131 -11.29 25.57 -8.86
CA GLU A 131 -11.01 25.06 -7.51
C GLU A 131 -12.11 24.09 -7.03
N LYS A 132 -13.38 24.35 -7.36
CA LYS A 132 -14.50 23.47 -7.03
C LYS A 132 -14.43 22.18 -7.82
N VAL A 133 -14.05 22.25 -9.10
CA VAL A 133 -13.81 21.09 -9.96
C VAL A 133 -12.69 20.24 -9.38
N ALA A 134 -11.54 20.84 -9.12
CA ALA A 134 -10.38 20.17 -8.55
C ALA A 134 -10.72 19.49 -7.21
N ALA A 135 -11.40 20.18 -6.32
CA ALA A 135 -11.83 19.62 -5.03
C ALA A 135 -12.79 18.43 -5.21
N SER A 136 -13.70 18.49 -6.20
CA SER A 136 -14.63 17.40 -6.48
C SER A 136 -13.94 16.17 -7.05
N ILE A 137 -12.99 16.34 -7.97
CA ILE A 137 -12.25 15.24 -8.60
C ILE A 137 -11.22 14.63 -7.63
N LYS A 138 -10.50 15.44 -6.85
CA LYS A 138 -9.52 14.95 -5.86
C LYS A 138 -10.13 14.22 -4.67
N LYS A 139 -11.44 14.33 -4.45
CA LYS A 139 -12.14 13.66 -3.35
C LYS A 139 -12.37 12.18 -3.65
N THR A 140 -11.32 11.37 -3.57
CA THR A 140 -11.34 9.94 -3.90
C THR A 140 -12.03 9.04 -2.86
N GLY A 141 -12.31 9.55 -1.65
CA GLY A 141 -13.05 8.82 -0.59
C GLY A 141 -12.35 7.51 -0.17
N ASN A 142 -13.13 6.45 -0.06
CA ASN A 142 -12.67 5.11 0.34
C ASN A 142 -12.08 4.29 -0.83
N THR A 143 -11.67 4.93 -1.93
CA THR A 143 -10.99 4.24 -3.01
C THR A 143 -9.50 4.08 -2.68
N PRO A 144 -8.81 3.06 -3.24
CA PRO A 144 -7.39 2.86 -3.00
C PRO A 144 -6.49 3.88 -3.74
N TYR A 145 -7.06 4.97 -4.24
CA TYR A 145 -6.35 5.96 -5.05
C TYR A 145 -6.37 7.34 -4.44
N GLU A 146 -5.30 8.11 -4.71
CA GLU A 146 -5.25 9.57 -4.51
C GLU A 146 -4.57 10.23 -5.71
N PHE A 147 -5.03 11.42 -6.10
CA PHE A 147 -4.40 12.16 -7.18
C PHE A 147 -3.09 12.80 -6.69
N ALA A 148 -1.96 12.38 -7.30
CA ALA A 148 -0.69 13.08 -7.15
C ALA A 148 -0.70 14.38 -7.95
N GLU A 149 -1.12 14.28 -9.21
CA GLU A 149 -1.25 15.39 -10.14
C GLU A 149 -2.61 15.32 -10.83
N LEU A 150 -3.22 16.48 -11.05
CA LEU A 150 -4.47 16.63 -11.77
C LEU A 150 -4.40 17.88 -12.63
N ASP A 151 -4.27 17.69 -13.94
CA ASP A 151 -4.35 18.75 -14.92
C ASP A 151 -5.80 18.99 -15.30
N ILE A 152 -6.21 20.25 -15.33
CA ILE A 152 -7.56 20.65 -15.69
C ILE A 152 -7.51 21.59 -16.89
N ASP A 153 -8.01 21.10 -18.02
CA ASP A 153 -8.19 21.85 -19.24
C ASP A 153 -9.68 22.16 -19.42
N MET A 154 -10.08 23.37 -19.02
CA MET A 154 -11.49 23.79 -19.06
C MET A 154 -11.66 25.10 -19.78
N ASP A 155 -12.80 25.26 -20.44
CA ASP A 155 -13.20 26.51 -21.04
C ASP A 155 -13.78 27.47 -20.00
N ASP A 156 -13.76 28.76 -20.29
CA ASP A 156 -14.44 29.79 -19.51
C ASP A 156 -15.96 29.67 -19.68
N ASP A 157 -16.71 30.21 -18.73
CA ASP A 157 -18.17 30.32 -18.76
C ASP A 157 -18.92 29.00 -19.04
N ILE A 158 -18.41 27.91 -18.48
CA ILE A 158 -19.05 26.59 -18.55
C ILE A 158 -19.78 26.21 -17.27
N PHE A 159 -20.71 25.28 -17.41
CA PHE A 159 -21.47 24.67 -16.33
C PHE A 159 -21.52 23.16 -16.46
N LEU A 160 -21.25 22.48 -15.35
CA LEU A 160 -21.49 21.05 -15.18
C LEU A 160 -21.92 20.78 -13.75
N PRO A 161 -23.01 20.01 -13.51
CA PRO A 161 -23.42 19.69 -12.14
C PRO A 161 -22.33 18.94 -11.36
N VAL A 162 -22.16 19.26 -10.08
CA VAL A 162 -21.19 18.59 -9.22
C VAL A 162 -21.45 17.07 -9.16
N GLN A 163 -22.71 16.67 -9.26
CA GLN A 163 -23.07 15.24 -9.33
C GLN A 163 -22.46 14.56 -10.57
N ALA A 164 -22.46 15.23 -11.72
CA ALA A 164 -21.86 14.70 -12.95
C ALA A 164 -20.33 14.54 -12.81
N LEU A 165 -19.65 15.50 -12.17
CA LEU A 165 -18.23 15.37 -11.82
C LEU A 165 -17.96 14.17 -10.89
N ASN A 166 -18.81 13.96 -9.90
CA ASN A 166 -18.68 12.84 -8.97
C ASN A 166 -18.90 11.48 -9.66
N VAL A 167 -19.86 11.40 -10.60
CA VAL A 167 -20.10 10.20 -11.40
C VAL A 167 -18.89 9.93 -12.31
N LEU A 168 -18.43 10.96 -13.05
CA LEU A 168 -17.26 10.88 -13.92
C LEU A 168 -16.03 10.35 -13.17
N ARG A 169 -15.73 10.92 -12.01
CA ARG A 169 -14.64 10.45 -11.14
C ARG A 169 -14.80 8.99 -10.76
N ARG A 170 -15.99 8.59 -10.28
CA ARG A 170 -16.27 7.22 -9.84
C ARG A 170 -16.05 6.23 -10.98
N ASN A 171 -16.61 6.52 -12.14
CA ASN A 171 -16.47 5.66 -13.31
C ASN A 171 -15.02 5.56 -13.78
N ALA A 172 -14.25 6.65 -13.72
CA ALA A 172 -12.84 6.64 -14.10
C ALA A 172 -11.99 5.78 -13.14
N LEU A 173 -12.20 5.88 -11.83
CA LEU A 173 -11.49 5.07 -10.83
C LEU A 173 -11.90 3.60 -10.89
N GLU A 174 -13.17 3.29 -11.16
CA GLU A 174 -13.65 1.92 -11.35
C GLU A 174 -13.00 1.30 -12.60
N ARG A 175 -13.00 2.02 -13.72
CA ARG A 175 -12.38 1.54 -14.96
C ARG A 175 -10.87 1.36 -14.83
N LEU A 176 -10.19 2.20 -14.05
CA LEU A 176 -8.78 2.00 -13.71
C LEU A 176 -8.59 0.71 -12.90
N SER A 177 -9.42 0.46 -11.90
CA SER A 177 -9.37 -0.77 -11.10
C SER A 177 -9.61 -2.02 -11.94
N GLU A 178 -10.56 -1.97 -12.88
CA GLU A 178 -10.82 -3.07 -13.83
C GLU A 178 -9.60 -3.34 -14.72
N ALA A 179 -8.99 -2.29 -15.28
CA ALA A 179 -7.82 -2.41 -16.13
C ALA A 179 -6.61 -2.99 -15.37
N LEU A 180 -6.41 -2.59 -14.11
CA LEU A 180 -5.35 -3.11 -13.24
C LEU A 180 -5.56 -4.59 -12.88
N THR A 181 -6.81 -5.01 -12.66
CA THR A 181 -7.12 -6.38 -12.22
C THR A 181 -7.34 -7.35 -13.38
N ALA A 182 -7.61 -6.87 -14.59
CA ALA A 182 -7.87 -7.69 -15.76
C ALA A 182 -6.78 -8.76 -16.04
N PRO A 183 -5.46 -8.45 -15.94
CA PRO A 183 -4.41 -9.45 -16.15
C PRO A 183 -4.38 -10.54 -15.07
N MET A 184 -4.94 -10.26 -13.88
CA MET A 184 -4.95 -11.18 -12.74
C MET A 184 -6.17 -12.11 -12.73
N ARG A 185 -7.18 -11.86 -13.55
CA ARG A 185 -8.36 -12.72 -13.66
C ARG A 185 -7.97 -14.07 -14.24
N ARG A 186 -8.37 -15.16 -13.58
CA ARG A 186 -8.24 -16.51 -14.15
C ARG A 186 -8.97 -16.57 -15.48
N ARG A 187 -8.30 -17.05 -16.51
CA ARG A 187 -8.98 -17.45 -17.74
C ARG A 187 -9.88 -18.63 -17.40
N GLU A 188 -11.17 -18.52 -17.71
CA GLU A 188 -12.04 -19.67 -17.65
C GLU A 188 -11.48 -20.76 -18.53
N ALA A 189 -11.33 -21.97 -17.99
CA ALA A 189 -10.92 -23.12 -18.78
C ALA A 189 -12.04 -23.35 -19.80
N SER A 190 -11.74 -23.25 -21.07
CA SER A 190 -12.64 -23.70 -22.13
C SER A 190 -12.81 -25.22 -21.98
N HIS A 191 -14.01 -25.65 -21.62
CA HIS A 191 -14.43 -27.05 -21.66
C HIS A 191 -14.66 -27.51 -23.07
#